data_d996c58988e3605c6ea987c0598410c3
#
_entry.id   d996c58988e3605c6ea987c0598410c3
#
_cell.length_a   1.000
_cell.length_b   1.000
_cell.length_c   1.000
_cell.angle_alpha   90.00
_cell.angle_beta   90.00
_cell.angle_gamma   90.00
#
_symmetry.space_group_name_H-M   'P 1'
#
loop_
_entity.id
_entity.type
_entity.pdbx_description
1 polymer ?
#
loop_
_entity_poly.entity_id
_entity_poly.type
_entity_poly.pdbx_seq_one_letter_code
_entity_poly.pdbx_strand_id
1 'polypeptide(L)'
;MNLDAAIDSLLSPIADKVSGFIFSYVTIGGVKVEFLIALLMAAAIYFTLRTGCIGFWGFKHAIKLITNNYVHNNPGGYQRKKKGELSSFQALSATISASAGIGNVAGSAAAVSIGGPGVIFWMIIAGLFSMALKFSEVLLGVKFRKTNLDGSVSGGPMYYIPLAFNSMGKFPQKVGSALAKIYAVCCIFAMIGGWNLFQINAMTAQFTEVTGGDK
;
A
#
# COMPACT_ATOMS: atom_id res chain seq x y z
N MET A 1 20.55 -30.99 -11.60
CA MET A 1 19.24 -30.39 -11.89
C MET A 1 19.17 -29.19 -10.96
N ASN A 2 19.32 -27.98 -11.53
CA ASN A 2 19.35 -26.77 -10.70
C ASN A 2 18.00 -26.59 -10.03
N LEU A 3 17.99 -26.48 -8.73
CA LEU A 3 16.78 -26.31 -7.91
C LEU A 3 15.96 -25.09 -8.41
N ASP A 4 16.67 -24.04 -8.82
CA ASP A 4 16.09 -22.82 -9.36
C ASP A 4 15.27 -23.07 -10.64
N ALA A 5 15.80 -23.85 -11.59
CA ALA A 5 15.11 -24.20 -12.81
C ALA A 5 13.86 -25.07 -12.58
N ALA A 6 13.89 -25.93 -11.55
CA ALA A 6 12.72 -26.74 -11.18
C ALA A 6 11.64 -25.90 -10.53
N ILE A 7 12.00 -24.95 -9.66
CA ILE A 7 11.07 -24.00 -9.02
C ILE A 7 10.48 -23.08 -10.08
N ASP A 8 11.29 -22.56 -10.97
CA ASP A 8 10.85 -21.64 -12.02
C ASP A 8 9.86 -22.32 -12.97
N SER A 9 10.12 -23.55 -13.42
CA SER A 9 9.20 -24.31 -14.27
C SER A 9 7.84 -24.61 -13.64
N LEU A 10 7.79 -24.73 -12.31
CA LEU A 10 6.55 -24.97 -11.55
C LEU A 10 5.77 -23.69 -11.30
N LEU A 11 6.46 -22.58 -11.03
CA LEU A 11 5.82 -21.33 -10.61
C LEU A 11 5.51 -20.40 -11.79
N SER A 12 6.31 -20.41 -12.86
CA SER A 12 6.11 -19.51 -14.01
C SER A 12 4.74 -19.64 -14.66
N PRO A 13 4.15 -20.84 -14.92
CA PRO A 13 2.85 -20.91 -15.56
C PRO A 13 1.71 -20.38 -14.68
N ILE A 14 1.88 -20.42 -13.36
CA ILE A 14 0.92 -19.84 -12.41
C ILE A 14 1.11 -18.32 -12.35
N ALA A 15 2.35 -17.87 -12.25
CA ALA A 15 2.70 -16.46 -12.21
C ALA A 15 2.25 -15.75 -13.51
N ASP A 16 2.47 -16.35 -14.67
CA ASP A 16 2.07 -15.79 -15.97
C ASP A 16 0.55 -15.65 -16.12
N LYS A 17 -0.22 -16.64 -15.65
CA LYS A 17 -1.69 -16.55 -15.65
C LYS A 17 -2.19 -15.46 -14.70
N VAL A 18 -1.64 -15.37 -13.50
CA VAL A 18 -2.03 -14.38 -12.49
C VAL A 18 -1.63 -12.98 -12.95
N SER A 19 -0.41 -12.79 -13.43
CA SER A 19 0.06 -11.51 -13.94
C SER A 19 -0.70 -11.08 -15.19
N GLY A 20 -0.96 -11.99 -16.13
CA GLY A 20 -1.77 -11.71 -17.33
C GLY A 20 -3.21 -11.30 -17.02
N PHE A 21 -3.79 -11.81 -15.93
CA PHE A 21 -5.10 -11.38 -15.45
C PHE A 21 -5.03 -10.00 -14.77
N ILE A 22 -4.08 -9.78 -13.86
CA ILE A 22 -3.94 -8.55 -13.08
C ILE A 22 -3.52 -7.37 -13.97
N PHE A 23 -2.57 -7.58 -14.87
CA PHE A 23 -2.05 -6.57 -15.80
C PHE A 23 -2.73 -6.61 -17.17
N SER A 24 -4.00 -7.06 -17.20
CA SER A 24 -4.80 -7.02 -18.44
C SER A 24 -4.97 -5.57 -18.92
N TYR A 25 -4.89 -5.37 -20.24
CA TYR A 25 -5.03 -4.06 -20.85
C TYR A 25 -6.46 -3.77 -21.25
N VAL A 26 -6.93 -2.55 -20.93
CA VAL A 26 -8.17 -2.00 -21.45
C VAL A 26 -7.81 -0.90 -22.45
N THR A 27 -8.39 -0.94 -23.65
CA THR A 27 -8.17 0.08 -24.65
C THR A 27 -9.13 1.25 -24.44
N ILE A 28 -8.60 2.38 -24.02
CA ILE A 28 -9.37 3.63 -23.83
C ILE A 28 -8.86 4.64 -24.85
N GLY A 29 -9.73 5.04 -25.78
CA GLY A 29 -9.38 6.05 -26.81
C GLY A 29 -8.21 5.67 -27.71
N GLY A 30 -7.99 4.36 -27.98
CA GLY A 30 -6.87 3.87 -28.80
C GLY A 30 -5.55 3.67 -28.02
N VAL A 31 -5.50 4.02 -26.75
CA VAL A 31 -4.34 3.79 -25.87
C VAL A 31 -4.59 2.55 -25.00
N LYS A 32 -3.61 1.65 -24.94
CA LYS A 32 -3.64 0.49 -24.05
C LYS A 32 -3.26 0.93 -22.64
N VAL A 33 -4.21 0.87 -21.72
CA VAL A 33 -4.01 1.19 -20.30
C VAL A 33 -4.22 -0.08 -19.49
N GLU A 34 -3.34 -0.37 -18.57
CA GLU A 34 -3.53 -1.50 -17.64
C GLU A 34 -4.78 -1.27 -16.77
N PHE A 35 -5.64 -2.26 -16.71
CA PHE A 35 -6.91 -2.20 -15.98
C PHE A 35 -6.71 -1.80 -14.52
N LEU A 36 -5.70 -2.36 -13.86
CA LEU A 36 -5.39 -2.07 -12.46
C LEU A 36 -5.02 -0.60 -12.26
N ILE A 37 -4.19 -0.03 -13.14
CA ILE A 37 -3.78 1.38 -13.09
C ILE A 37 -5.00 2.28 -13.31
N ALA A 38 -5.84 1.98 -14.30
CA ALA A 38 -7.05 2.73 -14.56
C ALA A 38 -8.01 2.72 -13.35
N LEU A 39 -8.19 1.57 -12.71
CA LEU A 39 -9.02 1.41 -11.52
C LEU A 39 -8.46 2.20 -10.33
N LEU A 40 -7.16 2.12 -10.09
CA LEU A 40 -6.50 2.86 -8.99
C LEU A 40 -6.58 4.37 -9.20
N MET A 41 -6.37 4.85 -10.44
CA MET A 41 -6.50 6.27 -10.77
C MET A 41 -7.94 6.75 -10.61
N ALA A 42 -8.92 5.99 -11.09
CA ALA A 42 -10.33 6.32 -10.91
C ALA A 42 -10.71 6.39 -9.41
N ALA A 43 -10.25 5.42 -8.63
CA ALA A 43 -10.46 5.43 -7.18
C ALA A 43 -9.76 6.63 -6.51
N ALA A 44 -8.53 6.95 -6.89
CA ALA A 44 -7.78 8.08 -6.35
C ALA A 44 -8.47 9.42 -6.65
N ILE A 45 -8.97 9.61 -7.87
CA ILE A 45 -9.75 10.79 -8.27
C ILE A 45 -11.06 10.85 -7.47
N TYR A 46 -11.80 9.74 -7.40
CA TYR A 46 -13.05 9.65 -6.65
C TYR A 46 -12.85 10.05 -5.18
N PHE A 47 -11.86 9.47 -4.50
CA PHE A 47 -11.60 9.80 -3.10
C PHE A 47 -11.10 11.22 -2.93
N THR A 48 -10.30 11.77 -3.85
CA THR A 48 -9.86 13.17 -3.80
C THR A 48 -11.06 14.12 -3.85
N LEU A 49 -11.99 13.89 -4.76
CA LEU A 49 -13.21 14.70 -4.88
C LEU A 49 -14.13 14.51 -3.65
N ARG A 50 -14.30 13.27 -3.20
CA ARG A 50 -15.19 12.93 -2.06
C ARG A 50 -14.69 13.46 -0.72
N THR A 51 -13.38 13.55 -0.53
CA THR A 51 -12.75 14.09 0.68
C THR A 51 -12.47 15.60 0.60
N GLY A 52 -12.88 16.26 -0.49
CA GLY A 52 -12.65 17.69 -0.66
C GLY A 52 -11.19 18.09 -0.70
N CYS A 53 -10.35 17.30 -1.39
CA CYS A 53 -8.90 17.55 -1.53
C CYS A 53 -8.16 17.64 -0.17
N ILE A 54 -8.50 16.76 0.75
CA ILE A 54 -7.98 16.77 2.13
C ILE A 54 -6.45 16.74 2.20
N GLY A 55 -5.77 16.18 1.20
CA GLY A 55 -4.31 16.17 1.10
C GLY A 55 -3.70 17.58 1.17
N PHE A 56 -4.39 18.58 0.63
CA PHE A 56 -3.93 19.98 0.64
C PHE A 56 -4.35 20.71 1.92
N TRP A 57 -5.61 20.66 2.30
CA TRP A 57 -6.14 21.38 3.46
C TRP A 57 -5.73 20.75 4.80
N GLY A 58 -5.68 19.42 4.83
CA GLY A 58 -5.30 18.67 6.04
C GLY A 58 -3.83 18.77 6.42
N PHE A 59 -2.95 19.21 5.51
CA PHE A 59 -1.51 19.24 5.72
C PHE A 59 -1.09 20.07 6.94
N LYS A 60 -1.63 21.27 7.08
CA LYS A 60 -1.36 22.13 8.27
C LYS A 60 -1.81 21.47 9.56
N HIS A 61 -2.96 20.78 9.53
CA HIS A 61 -3.46 20.06 10.70
C HIS A 61 -2.58 18.85 11.05
N ALA A 62 -2.12 18.11 10.04
CA ALA A 62 -1.20 16.99 10.23
C ALA A 62 0.12 17.43 10.88
N ILE A 63 0.71 18.54 10.45
CA ILE A 63 1.93 19.09 11.06
C ILE A 63 1.68 19.43 12.55
N LYS A 64 0.55 20.05 12.88
CA LYS A 64 0.20 20.36 14.28
C LYS A 64 0.06 19.10 15.13
N LEU A 65 -0.50 18.03 14.58
CA LEU A 65 -0.61 16.74 15.27
C LEU A 65 0.76 16.10 15.54
N ILE A 66 1.68 16.19 14.58
CA ILE A 66 3.04 15.60 14.67
C ILE A 66 3.88 16.37 15.70
N THR A 67 3.82 17.70 15.69
CA THR A 67 4.60 18.56 16.58
C THR A 67 4.03 18.64 18.02
N ASN A 68 3.06 17.82 18.34
CA ASN A 68 2.43 17.73 19.68
C ASN A 68 1.73 19.02 20.17
N ASN A 69 1.71 20.07 19.36
CA ASN A 69 1.06 21.34 19.70
C ASN A 69 -0.47 21.23 19.85
N TYR A 70 -1.05 20.17 19.27
CA TYR A 70 -2.49 19.94 19.33
C TYR A 70 -2.96 19.47 20.71
N VAL A 71 -2.15 18.64 21.38
CA VAL A 71 -2.45 18.09 22.72
C VAL A 71 -2.36 19.18 23.78
N HIS A 72 -1.43 20.14 23.61
CA HIS A 72 -1.23 21.23 24.55
C HIS A 72 -2.37 22.25 24.52
N ASN A 73 -2.96 22.50 23.36
CA ASN A 73 -4.02 23.50 23.17
C ASN A 73 -5.44 22.93 23.33
N ASN A 74 -5.63 21.60 23.35
CA ASN A 74 -6.90 20.93 23.53
C ASN A 74 -6.80 19.78 24.55
N PRO A 75 -6.81 20.07 25.85
CA PRO A 75 -6.66 19.05 26.90
C PRO A 75 -7.75 17.96 26.89
N GLY A 76 -8.92 18.21 26.25
CA GLY A 76 -10.01 17.25 26.10
C GLY A 76 -10.06 16.52 24.75
N GLY A 77 -9.20 16.88 23.79
CA GLY A 77 -9.30 16.41 22.40
C GLY A 77 -8.57 15.10 22.09
N TYR A 78 -7.60 14.71 22.90
CA TYR A 78 -6.87 13.44 22.73
C TYR A 78 -6.74 12.75 24.08
N GLN A 79 -7.38 11.62 24.22
CA GLN A 79 -7.22 10.78 25.40
C GLN A 79 -5.75 10.35 25.53
N ARG A 80 -5.26 10.35 26.78
CA ARG A 80 -3.97 9.80 27.20
C ARG A 80 -3.68 8.51 26.43
N LYS A 81 -2.48 8.39 25.85
CA LYS A 81 -1.99 7.15 25.23
C LYS A 81 -2.42 5.93 26.01
N LYS A 82 -3.22 5.08 25.41
CA LYS A 82 -3.43 3.74 25.97
C LYS A 82 -2.11 2.99 25.86
N LYS A 83 -1.80 2.18 26.86
CA LYS A 83 -0.58 1.35 26.89
C LYS A 83 -0.52 0.53 25.58
N GLY A 84 0.53 0.74 24.75
CA GLY A 84 0.68 0.08 23.45
C GLY A 84 0.34 0.91 22.21
N GLU A 85 -0.17 2.15 22.33
CA GLU A 85 -0.41 3.02 21.18
C GLU A 85 0.86 3.80 20.79
N LEU A 86 1.17 3.85 19.49
CA LEU A 86 2.27 4.64 18.93
C LEU A 86 1.93 6.13 18.98
N SER A 87 2.95 6.97 19.17
CA SER A 87 2.78 8.43 18.99
C SER A 87 2.62 8.77 17.52
N SER A 88 2.03 9.94 17.22
CA SER A 88 1.87 10.42 15.85
C SER A 88 3.20 10.50 15.11
N PHE A 89 4.27 10.91 15.79
CA PHE A 89 5.61 10.95 15.22
C PHE A 89 6.18 9.54 14.97
N GLN A 90 6.00 8.60 15.90
CA GLN A 90 6.42 7.21 15.72
C GLN A 90 5.66 6.54 14.56
N ALA A 91 4.36 6.77 14.44
CA ALA A 91 3.55 6.25 13.34
C ALA A 91 4.01 6.83 11.99
N LEU A 92 4.29 8.13 11.93
CA LEU A 92 4.83 8.77 10.73
C LEU A 92 6.19 8.19 10.35
N SER A 93 7.11 8.10 11.30
CA SER A 93 8.46 7.57 11.07
C SER A 93 8.43 6.12 10.56
N ALA A 94 7.58 5.29 11.17
CA ALA A 94 7.40 3.91 10.73
C ALA A 94 6.82 3.83 9.30
N THR A 95 5.84 4.69 8.97
CA THR A 95 5.23 4.73 7.64
C THR A 95 6.23 5.20 6.57
N ILE A 96 7.01 6.24 6.85
CA ILE A 96 8.05 6.73 5.93
C ILE A 96 9.11 5.66 5.72
N SER A 97 9.59 5.02 6.78
CA SER A 97 10.57 3.94 6.70
C SER A 97 10.07 2.76 5.86
N ALA A 98 8.82 2.36 6.05
CA ALA A 98 8.20 1.31 5.24
C ALA A 98 8.02 1.71 3.78
N SER A 99 7.80 2.99 3.49
CA SER A 99 7.60 3.51 2.12
C SER A 99 8.91 3.75 1.36
N ALA A 100 10.03 3.98 2.07
CA ALA A 100 11.33 4.28 1.47
C ALA A 100 12.12 2.99 1.09
N GLY A 101 11.43 1.96 0.63
CA GLY A 101 12.05 0.69 0.22
C GLY A 101 12.75 0.78 -1.14
N ILE A 102 13.69 -0.13 -1.38
CA ILE A 102 14.45 -0.25 -2.64
C ILE A 102 13.49 -0.36 -3.84
N GLY A 103 12.35 -1.04 -3.71
CA GLY A 103 11.36 -1.17 -4.76
C GLY A 103 10.85 0.17 -5.30
N ASN A 104 10.63 1.15 -4.42
CA ASN A 104 10.20 2.48 -4.83
C ASN A 104 11.33 3.27 -5.50
N VAL A 105 12.56 3.17 -5.01
CA VAL A 105 13.72 3.84 -5.60
C VAL A 105 14.05 3.24 -6.97
N ALA A 106 14.20 1.92 -7.04
CA ALA A 106 14.51 1.22 -8.28
C ALA A 106 13.36 1.32 -9.29
N GLY A 107 12.10 1.22 -8.85
CA GLY A 107 10.92 1.40 -9.70
C GLY A 107 10.83 2.80 -10.30
N SER A 108 11.13 3.83 -9.52
CA SER A 108 11.17 5.21 -10.02
C SER A 108 12.31 5.42 -11.02
N ALA A 109 13.49 4.88 -10.74
CA ALA A 109 14.63 4.95 -11.66
C ALA A 109 14.33 4.23 -12.98
N ALA A 110 13.76 3.03 -12.93
CA ALA A 110 13.34 2.29 -14.11
C ALA A 110 12.27 3.04 -14.91
N ALA A 111 11.27 3.63 -14.25
CA ALA A 111 10.24 4.40 -14.91
C ALA A 111 10.83 5.61 -15.67
N VAL A 112 11.78 6.32 -15.06
CA VAL A 112 12.45 7.47 -15.69
C VAL A 112 13.36 7.02 -16.84
N SER A 113 14.06 5.91 -16.71
CA SER A 113 14.93 5.38 -17.77
C SER A 113 14.15 4.94 -19.01
N ILE A 114 12.96 4.40 -18.84
CA ILE A 114 12.09 3.93 -19.94
C ILE A 114 11.29 5.08 -20.54
N GLY A 115 10.66 5.90 -19.68
CA GLY A 115 9.70 6.92 -20.10
C GLY A 115 10.27 8.34 -20.20
N GLY A 116 11.56 8.51 -19.87
CA GLY A 116 12.23 9.81 -19.88
C GLY A 116 11.84 10.74 -18.73
N PRO A 117 12.42 11.96 -18.67
CA PRO A 117 12.23 12.88 -17.52
C PRO A 117 10.78 13.36 -17.35
N GLY A 118 9.95 13.32 -18.38
CA GLY A 118 8.53 13.68 -18.28
C GLY A 118 7.71 12.77 -17.37
N VAL A 119 8.19 11.56 -17.10
CA VAL A 119 7.53 10.62 -16.18
C VAL A 119 7.47 11.18 -14.76
N ILE A 120 8.50 11.94 -14.33
CA ILE A 120 8.55 12.53 -12.99
C ILE A 120 7.33 13.43 -12.74
N PHE A 121 6.95 14.23 -13.73
CA PHE A 121 5.76 15.08 -13.64
C PHE A 121 4.47 14.25 -13.40
N TRP A 122 4.29 13.17 -14.14
CA TRP A 122 3.14 12.29 -13.98
C TRP A 122 3.15 11.53 -12.65
N MET A 123 4.33 11.14 -12.17
CA MET A 123 4.48 10.51 -10.86
C MET A 123 4.08 11.46 -9.72
N ILE A 124 4.43 12.74 -9.80
CA ILE A 124 4.02 13.76 -8.83
C ILE A 124 2.49 13.89 -8.84
N ILE A 125 1.88 14.02 -10.01
CA ILE A 125 0.41 14.12 -10.14
C ILE A 125 -0.28 12.88 -9.56
N ALA A 126 0.18 11.68 -9.92
CA ALA A 126 -0.36 10.43 -9.38
C ALA A 126 -0.21 10.37 -7.85
N GLY A 127 0.93 10.81 -7.31
CA GLY A 127 1.18 10.91 -5.88
C GLY A 127 0.18 11.82 -5.16
N LEU A 128 -0.11 13.00 -5.72
CA LEU A 128 -1.08 13.94 -5.14
C LEU A 128 -2.48 13.33 -5.04
N PHE A 129 -2.94 12.65 -6.08
CA PHE A 129 -4.24 11.96 -6.03
C PHE A 129 -4.23 10.75 -5.07
N SER A 130 -3.12 10.03 -5.00
CA SER A 130 -2.96 8.87 -4.12
C SER A 130 -2.99 9.24 -2.63
N MET A 131 -2.70 10.48 -2.25
CA MET A 131 -2.78 10.95 -0.86
C MET A 131 -4.19 10.76 -0.28
N ALA A 132 -5.25 11.12 -1.02
CA ALA A 132 -6.63 11.00 -0.57
C ALA A 132 -7.06 9.52 -0.46
N LEU A 133 -6.58 8.67 -1.37
CA LEU A 133 -6.82 7.24 -1.33
C LEU A 133 -6.20 6.63 -0.07
N LYS A 134 -4.92 6.96 0.21
CA LYS A 134 -4.21 6.47 1.39
C LYS A 134 -4.82 6.99 2.69
N PHE A 135 -5.24 8.25 2.72
CA PHE A 135 -5.99 8.81 3.85
C PHE A 135 -7.26 8.01 4.14
N SER A 136 -8.04 7.68 3.11
CA SER A 136 -9.27 6.91 3.26
C SER A 136 -9.01 5.49 3.76
N GLU A 137 -7.96 4.83 3.26
CA GLU A 137 -7.54 3.50 3.70
C GLU A 137 -7.18 3.50 5.20
N VAL A 138 -6.33 4.43 5.62
CA VAL A 138 -5.88 4.55 7.01
C VAL A 138 -7.06 4.90 7.93
N LEU A 139 -7.93 5.83 7.50
CA LEU A 139 -9.13 6.20 8.25
C LEU A 139 -10.05 4.99 8.51
N LEU A 140 -10.28 4.16 7.49
CA LEU A 140 -11.06 2.93 7.63
C LEU A 140 -10.36 1.94 8.57
N GLY A 141 -9.06 1.77 8.44
CA GLY A 141 -8.26 0.90 9.29
C GLY A 141 -8.33 1.30 10.77
N VAL A 142 -8.28 2.59 11.07
CA VAL A 142 -8.38 3.11 12.44
C VAL A 142 -9.83 3.06 12.95
N LYS A 143 -10.80 3.44 12.12
CA LYS A 143 -12.23 3.47 12.51
C LYS A 143 -12.77 2.09 12.87
N PHE A 144 -12.39 1.08 12.12
CA PHE A 144 -12.87 -0.29 12.27
C PHE A 144 -11.86 -1.22 12.96
N ARG A 145 -10.88 -0.66 13.66
CA ARG A 145 -9.93 -1.43 14.46
C ARG A 145 -10.64 -2.21 15.57
N LYS A 146 -10.19 -3.43 15.81
CA LYS A 146 -10.69 -4.29 16.88
C LYS A 146 -9.69 -4.30 18.04
N THR A 147 -10.17 -4.08 19.25
CA THR A 147 -9.36 -4.27 20.46
C THR A 147 -9.56 -5.70 20.94
N ASN A 148 -8.48 -6.45 21.08
CA ASN A 148 -8.47 -7.81 21.59
C ASN A 148 -8.54 -7.83 23.11
N LEU A 149 -8.79 -9.01 23.70
CA LEU A 149 -8.90 -9.19 25.17
C LEU A 149 -7.58 -8.90 25.91
N ASP A 150 -6.45 -9.06 25.25
CA ASP A 150 -5.10 -8.77 25.75
C ASP A 150 -4.74 -7.27 25.69
N GLY A 151 -5.63 -6.42 25.20
CA GLY A 151 -5.40 -5.00 25.00
C GLY A 151 -4.67 -4.65 23.70
N SER A 152 -4.26 -5.64 22.90
CA SER A 152 -3.69 -5.40 21.57
C SER A 152 -4.74 -4.89 20.59
N VAL A 153 -4.31 -4.15 19.57
CA VAL A 153 -5.19 -3.58 18.56
C VAL A 153 -4.90 -4.22 17.21
N SER A 154 -5.95 -4.74 16.58
CA SER A 154 -5.90 -5.33 15.25
C SER A 154 -6.74 -4.49 14.29
N GLY A 155 -6.20 -4.19 13.10
CA GLY A 155 -6.89 -3.38 12.08
C GLY A 155 -6.41 -3.73 10.67
N GLY A 156 -7.05 -3.11 9.69
CA GLY A 156 -6.69 -3.29 8.28
C GLY A 156 -7.85 -3.83 7.43
N PRO A 157 -7.62 -4.04 6.12
CA PRO A 157 -8.64 -4.48 5.17
C PRO A 157 -9.35 -5.78 5.56
N MET A 158 -8.62 -6.72 6.16
CA MET A 158 -9.18 -7.99 6.63
C MET A 158 -10.26 -7.83 7.71
N TYR A 159 -10.28 -6.69 8.41
CA TYR A 159 -11.29 -6.40 9.45
C TYR A 159 -12.42 -5.54 8.93
N TYR A 160 -12.15 -4.49 8.14
CA TYR A 160 -13.22 -3.59 7.70
C TYR A 160 -13.98 -4.08 6.46
N ILE A 161 -13.39 -4.93 5.60
CA ILE A 161 -14.10 -5.48 4.44
C ILE A 161 -15.32 -6.31 4.87
N PRO A 162 -15.21 -7.30 5.79
CA PRO A 162 -16.38 -8.06 6.23
C PRO A 162 -17.45 -7.18 6.88
N LEU A 163 -17.04 -6.15 7.63
CA LEU A 163 -17.97 -5.23 8.29
C LEU A 163 -18.75 -4.39 7.28
N ALA A 164 -18.10 -3.90 6.22
CA ALA A 164 -18.75 -3.16 5.15
C ALA A 164 -19.81 -4.01 4.43
N PHE A 165 -19.49 -5.27 4.14
CA PHE A 165 -20.42 -6.19 3.46
C PHE A 165 -21.51 -6.74 4.39
N ASN A 166 -21.28 -6.77 5.70
CA ASN A 166 -22.27 -7.29 6.67
C ASN A 166 -23.54 -6.41 6.72
N SER A 167 -23.42 -5.12 6.47
CA SER A 167 -24.58 -4.22 6.38
C SER A 167 -25.43 -4.39 5.13
N MET A 168 -24.94 -5.13 4.13
CA MET A 168 -25.60 -5.29 2.81
C MET A 168 -26.44 -6.57 2.70
N GLY A 169 -26.41 -7.47 3.70
CA GLY A 169 -27.19 -8.72 3.73
C GLY A 169 -26.34 -9.99 3.86
N LYS A 170 -27.01 -11.16 3.94
CA LYS A 170 -26.33 -12.44 4.21
C LYS A 170 -25.42 -12.93 3.08
N PHE A 171 -25.80 -12.73 1.83
CA PHE A 171 -24.99 -13.15 0.67
C PHE A 171 -23.75 -12.26 0.51
N PRO A 172 -23.85 -10.93 0.50
CA PRO A 172 -22.67 -10.05 0.52
C PRO A 172 -21.73 -10.33 1.70
N GLN A 173 -22.24 -10.65 2.89
CA GLN A 173 -21.44 -11.01 4.05
C GLN A 173 -20.48 -12.18 3.78
N LYS A 174 -20.94 -13.24 3.11
CA LYS A 174 -20.09 -14.38 2.74
C LYS A 174 -18.99 -13.96 1.76
N VAL A 175 -19.32 -13.12 0.78
CA VAL A 175 -18.37 -12.56 -0.18
C VAL A 175 -17.32 -11.68 0.53
N GLY A 176 -17.74 -10.78 1.42
CA GLY A 176 -16.83 -9.95 2.21
C GLY A 176 -15.87 -10.77 3.08
N SER A 177 -16.36 -11.85 3.68
CA SER A 177 -15.55 -12.77 4.48
C SER A 177 -14.53 -13.54 3.63
N ALA A 178 -14.93 -13.97 2.42
CA ALA A 178 -14.02 -14.63 1.47
C ALA A 178 -12.93 -13.66 0.98
N LEU A 179 -13.30 -12.45 0.58
CA LEU A 179 -12.37 -11.41 0.16
C LEU A 179 -11.35 -11.05 1.24
N ALA A 180 -11.79 -10.94 2.50
CA ALA A 180 -10.89 -10.67 3.62
C ALA A 180 -9.85 -11.79 3.83
N LYS A 181 -10.24 -13.05 3.67
CA LYS A 181 -9.32 -14.19 3.75
C LYS A 181 -8.34 -14.21 2.58
N ILE A 182 -8.81 -13.98 1.35
CA ILE A 182 -7.96 -13.88 0.17
C ILE A 182 -6.95 -12.76 0.36
N TYR A 183 -7.40 -11.59 0.80
CA TYR A 183 -6.52 -10.46 1.09
C TYR A 183 -5.43 -10.81 2.11
N ALA A 184 -5.80 -11.46 3.22
CA ALA A 184 -4.83 -11.86 4.24
C ALA A 184 -3.77 -12.84 3.70
N VAL A 185 -4.18 -13.82 2.90
CA VAL A 185 -3.27 -14.77 2.25
C VAL A 185 -2.35 -14.05 1.26
N CYS A 186 -2.90 -13.20 0.40
CA CYS A 186 -2.12 -12.38 -0.54
C CYS A 186 -1.10 -11.49 0.18
N CYS A 187 -1.46 -10.90 1.33
CA CYS A 187 -0.53 -10.10 2.13
C CYS A 187 0.66 -10.92 2.63
N ILE A 188 0.45 -12.17 3.08
CA ILE A 188 1.53 -13.05 3.53
C ILE A 188 2.51 -13.30 2.38
N PHE A 189 2.01 -13.69 1.21
CA PHE A 189 2.86 -13.91 0.03
C PHE A 189 3.56 -12.64 -0.45
N ALA A 190 2.87 -11.51 -0.44
CA ALA A 190 3.46 -10.22 -0.82
C ALA A 190 4.59 -9.80 0.13
N MET A 191 4.45 -10.05 1.43
CA MET A 191 5.52 -9.75 2.40
C MET A 191 6.74 -10.63 2.21
N ILE A 192 6.55 -11.91 1.94
CA ILE A 192 7.67 -12.84 1.71
C ILE A 192 8.36 -12.50 0.38
N GLY A 193 7.61 -12.43 -0.72
CA GLY A 193 8.15 -12.24 -2.07
C GLY A 193 8.59 -10.82 -2.36
N GLY A 194 7.66 -9.87 -2.25
CA GLY A 194 7.89 -8.49 -2.70
C GLY A 194 8.77 -7.66 -1.76
N TRP A 195 8.62 -7.85 -0.45
CA TRP A 195 9.33 -6.99 0.51
C TRP A 195 10.67 -7.54 0.94
N ASN A 196 10.81 -8.84 1.08
CA ASN A 196 12.07 -9.43 1.55
C ASN A 196 12.93 -9.95 0.40
N LEU A 197 12.42 -10.88 -0.41
CA LEU A 197 13.21 -11.53 -1.45
C LEU A 197 13.68 -10.56 -2.53
N PHE A 198 12.82 -9.64 -2.97
CA PHE A 198 13.19 -8.64 -3.96
C PHE A 198 14.30 -7.70 -3.45
N GLN A 199 14.20 -7.25 -2.19
CA GLN A 199 15.21 -6.36 -1.60
C GLN A 199 16.56 -7.08 -1.40
N ILE A 200 16.54 -8.33 -0.93
CA ILE A 200 17.75 -9.15 -0.78
C ILE A 200 18.41 -9.38 -2.14
N ASN A 201 17.64 -9.74 -3.17
CA ASN A 201 18.17 -9.97 -4.49
C ASN A 201 18.83 -8.70 -5.08
N ALA A 202 18.17 -7.55 -4.97
CA ALA A 202 18.72 -6.28 -5.42
C ALA A 202 20.01 -5.90 -4.66
N MET A 203 20.04 -6.15 -3.35
CA MET A 203 21.21 -5.88 -2.50
C MET A 203 22.37 -6.81 -2.86
N THR A 204 22.10 -8.09 -3.08
CA THR A 204 23.11 -9.08 -3.47
C THR A 204 23.71 -8.74 -4.85
N ALA A 205 22.86 -8.37 -5.81
CA ALA A 205 23.33 -7.98 -7.15
C ALA A 205 24.27 -6.77 -7.09
N GLN A 206 23.93 -5.75 -6.34
CA GLN A 206 24.76 -4.56 -6.14
C GLN A 206 26.08 -4.91 -5.42
N PHE A 207 26.03 -5.75 -4.41
CA PHE A 207 27.24 -6.19 -3.69
C PHE A 207 28.19 -6.97 -4.60
N THR A 208 27.66 -7.86 -5.41
CA THR A 208 28.45 -8.65 -6.39
C THR A 208 29.09 -7.73 -7.42
N GLU A 209 28.38 -6.73 -7.93
CA GLU A 209 28.90 -5.76 -8.89
C GLU A 209 30.04 -4.92 -8.30
N VAL A 210 29.90 -4.44 -7.06
CA VAL A 210 30.93 -3.61 -6.39
C VAL A 210 32.15 -4.41 -5.98
N THR A 211 31.97 -5.66 -5.54
CA THR A 211 33.09 -6.51 -5.07
C THR A 211 33.79 -7.29 -6.18
N GLY A 212 33.28 -7.21 -7.44
CA GLY A 212 33.86 -7.97 -8.56
C GLY A 212 33.70 -9.48 -8.41
N GLY A 213 32.74 -9.93 -7.61
CA GLY A 213 32.44 -11.36 -7.45
C GLY A 213 31.82 -11.90 -8.73
N ASP A 214 32.42 -12.97 -9.28
CA ASP A 214 31.82 -13.72 -10.38
C ASP A 214 30.50 -14.34 -9.95
N LYS A 215 29.54 -14.37 -10.93
CA LYS A 215 28.21 -14.96 -10.76
C LYS A 215 28.24 -16.45 -10.63
#